data_36882e1d776bae15e3fc43f936632eb1
#
_entry.id   36882e1d776bae15e3fc43f936632eb1
#
_cell.length_a   1.000
_cell.length_b   1.000
_cell.length_c   1.000
_cell.angle_alpha   90.00
_cell.angle_beta   90.00
_cell.angle_gamma   90.00
#
_symmetry.space_group_name_H-M   'P 1'
#
loop_
_entity.id
_entity.type
_entity.pdbx_description
1 polymer ?
#
loop_
_entity_poly.entity_id
_entity_poly.type
_entity_poly.pdbx_seq_one_letter_code
_entity_poly.pdbx_strand_id
1 'polypeptide(L)'
;MSLIHSEKYVVLYNPISNEGHLDSWHVLFIKMLTQAGFKIIALTSDPIALRKKLYDVDQTVGSTSAQALGQGLIVLGAEPVGLVQKFGRRLSHYSTKTLDVLFGRPKRRVTHLEPSMLGQQLNALLVRYPEKIGLVLNMYMDAYDPAPEQWKHFRLKTVVPLAGVCITPQSGYSEGYYGLPFYRGTCFLDDTWREAYQAKFTEKYFEYLPDVTDTRLPKTPSALLQQILTFARDRKIVFMGGSIGKQKNLTRWHQVIAASDLEQWCFVQIGRINRNNLTEGDEKSLTLQARQPRENLFVHDGYVEDERIFNEIISHSHIIFAVYRDFTRSSNMLSKAAYFEKPIVVSTEGVMGKRVNQYKIGLCVNPDMTQEIVNGLSTIEQIANLQDNFRLYRNDFSLEMVQAKLVRFIEQSVGTLG
;
A
#
# COMPACT_ATOMS: atom_id res chain seq x y z
N MET A 1 26.26 18.55 6.67
CA MET A 1 26.87 17.26 6.30
C MET A 1 25.72 16.29 6.05
N SER A 2 25.61 15.69 4.85
CA SER A 2 24.53 14.76 4.50
C SER A 2 24.54 13.55 5.43
N LEU A 3 23.37 13.01 5.78
CA LEU A 3 23.25 11.75 6.56
C LEU A 3 23.95 10.57 5.89
N ILE A 4 24.08 10.58 4.56
CA ILE A 4 24.78 9.54 3.79
C ILE A 4 26.25 9.41 4.24
N HIS A 5 26.88 10.51 4.64
CA HIS A 5 28.27 10.54 5.09
C HIS A 5 28.40 10.59 6.63
N SER A 6 27.30 10.45 7.36
CA SER A 6 27.29 10.45 8.82
C SER A 6 27.33 9.04 9.39
N GLU A 7 27.81 8.90 10.64
CA GLU A 7 27.73 7.66 11.40
C GLU A 7 26.30 7.38 11.93
N LYS A 8 25.32 8.27 11.62
CA LYS A 8 23.97 8.19 12.16
C LYS A 8 23.07 7.27 11.33
N TYR A 9 22.13 6.63 12.02
CA TYR A 9 21.10 5.78 11.44
C TYR A 9 19.85 6.54 11.05
N VAL A 10 19.20 6.12 9.99
CA VAL A 10 17.78 6.38 9.74
C VAL A 10 16.98 5.21 10.31
N VAL A 11 16.05 5.51 11.20
CA VAL A 11 15.11 4.51 11.73
C VAL A 11 13.90 4.44 10.82
N LEU A 12 13.66 3.29 10.20
CA LEU A 12 12.41 2.99 9.49
C LEU A 12 11.48 2.26 10.45
N TYR A 13 10.45 2.94 10.91
CA TYR A 13 9.50 2.40 11.86
C TYR A 13 8.20 1.97 11.17
N ASN A 14 7.93 0.67 11.16
CA ASN A 14 6.65 0.10 10.72
C ASN A 14 5.84 -0.37 11.93
N PRO A 15 4.80 0.37 12.36
CA PRO A 15 4.00 0.02 13.53
C PRO A 15 3.08 -1.18 13.31
N ILE A 16 2.81 -1.55 12.06
CA ILE A 16 1.81 -2.56 11.68
C ILE A 16 2.45 -3.56 10.72
N SER A 17 2.52 -4.84 11.11
CA SER A 17 2.97 -5.94 10.25
C SER A 17 1.81 -6.87 9.92
N ASN A 18 1.98 -7.66 8.88
CA ASN A 18 1.00 -8.65 8.38
C ASN A 18 -0.32 -8.03 7.89
N GLU A 19 -0.29 -6.77 7.46
CA GLU A 19 -1.43 -6.07 6.87
C GLU A 19 -1.08 -5.49 5.49
N GLY A 20 -1.67 -6.04 4.44
CA GLY A 20 -1.56 -5.55 3.07
C GLY A 20 -0.11 -5.47 2.56
N HIS A 21 0.23 -4.34 1.95
CA HIS A 21 1.53 -4.10 1.33
C HIS A 21 2.57 -3.40 2.26
N LEU A 22 2.23 -3.14 3.52
CA LEU A 22 3.09 -2.36 4.43
C LEU A 22 4.46 -3.02 4.67
N ASP A 23 4.47 -4.35 4.85
CA ASP A 23 5.74 -5.08 5.01
C ASP A 23 6.57 -5.10 3.72
N SER A 24 5.92 -5.19 2.56
CA SER A 24 6.61 -5.14 1.26
C SER A 24 7.22 -3.75 1.03
N TRP A 25 6.53 -2.68 1.42
CA TRP A 25 7.07 -1.32 1.37
C TRP A 25 8.23 -1.14 2.34
N HIS A 26 8.15 -1.70 3.53
CA HIS A 26 9.26 -1.65 4.49
C HIS A 26 10.52 -2.27 3.89
N VAL A 27 10.40 -3.45 3.28
CA VAL A 27 11.51 -4.11 2.56
C VAL A 27 12.05 -3.25 1.42
N LEU A 28 11.18 -2.66 0.59
CA LEU A 28 11.59 -1.81 -0.53
C LEU A 28 12.34 -0.55 -0.04
N PHE A 29 11.84 0.12 1.01
CA PHE A 29 12.49 1.31 1.58
C PHE A 29 13.84 0.97 2.20
N ILE A 30 13.95 -0.15 2.92
CA ILE A 30 15.24 -0.63 3.45
C ILE A 30 16.23 -0.78 2.30
N LYS A 31 15.85 -1.45 1.22
CA LYS A 31 16.72 -1.68 0.07
C LYS A 31 17.14 -0.39 -0.61
N MET A 32 16.18 0.47 -0.96
CA MET A 32 16.45 1.75 -1.61
C MET A 32 17.42 2.60 -0.79
N LEU A 33 17.20 2.70 0.52
CA LEU A 33 18.05 3.54 1.37
C LEU A 33 19.42 2.92 1.64
N THR A 34 19.49 1.60 1.82
CA THR A 34 20.78 0.91 1.97
C THR A 34 21.62 1.01 0.69
N GLN A 35 21.00 0.88 -0.49
CA GLN A 35 21.65 1.10 -1.78
C GLN A 35 22.13 2.54 -1.97
N ALA A 36 21.40 3.51 -1.41
CA ALA A 36 21.83 4.92 -1.38
C ALA A 36 22.88 5.22 -0.31
N GLY A 37 23.37 4.23 0.44
CA GLY A 37 24.45 4.37 1.42
C GLY A 37 24.02 4.75 2.85
N PHE A 38 22.71 4.76 3.14
CA PHE A 38 22.25 5.01 4.52
C PHE A 38 22.45 3.81 5.44
N LYS A 39 22.77 4.09 6.70
CA LYS A 39 22.69 3.13 7.80
C LYS A 39 21.27 3.06 8.32
N ILE A 40 20.67 1.87 8.40
CA ILE A 40 19.25 1.68 8.70
C ILE A 40 19.05 0.88 9.99
N ILE A 41 18.15 1.37 10.85
CA ILE A 41 17.51 0.57 11.89
C ILE A 41 16.06 0.34 11.45
N ALA A 42 15.74 -0.89 11.07
CA ALA A 42 14.37 -1.29 10.78
C ALA A 42 13.67 -1.72 12.08
N LEU A 43 12.73 -0.91 12.55
CA LEU A 43 11.92 -1.17 13.74
C LEU A 43 10.53 -1.61 13.32
N THR A 44 10.13 -2.82 13.67
CA THR A 44 8.87 -3.44 13.21
C THR A 44 8.20 -4.26 14.30
N SER A 45 6.89 -4.44 14.21
CA SER A 45 6.14 -5.32 15.11
C SER A 45 6.39 -6.81 14.88
N ASP A 46 6.92 -7.21 13.70
CA ASP A 46 7.28 -8.60 13.38
C ASP A 46 8.66 -8.66 12.70
N PRO A 47 9.75 -8.69 13.50
CA PRO A 47 11.11 -8.73 12.98
C PRO A 47 11.48 -10.06 12.30
N ILE A 48 10.78 -11.15 12.64
CA ILE A 48 11.01 -12.47 12.03
C ILE A 48 10.47 -12.47 10.59
N ALA A 49 9.23 -12.02 10.42
CA ALA A 49 8.63 -11.91 9.10
C ALA A 49 9.40 -10.94 8.20
N LEU A 50 9.86 -9.79 8.75
CA LEU A 50 10.65 -8.84 7.99
C LEU A 50 11.98 -9.45 7.53
N ARG A 51 12.71 -10.14 8.43
CA ARG A 51 13.97 -10.82 8.06
C ARG A 51 13.73 -11.86 6.97
N LYS A 52 12.71 -12.71 7.12
CA LYS A 52 12.35 -13.69 6.10
C LYS A 52 12.18 -13.01 4.74
N LYS A 53 11.37 -11.95 4.64
CA LYS A 53 11.16 -11.22 3.39
C LYS A 53 12.42 -10.54 2.84
N LEU A 54 13.32 -10.07 3.69
CA LEU A 54 14.59 -9.49 3.27
C LEU A 54 15.54 -10.56 2.68
N TYR A 55 15.63 -11.74 3.29
CA TYR A 55 16.54 -12.81 2.88
C TYR A 55 15.99 -13.69 1.75
N ASP A 56 14.68 -13.96 1.70
CA ASP A 56 14.05 -14.65 0.57
C ASP A 56 14.23 -13.89 -0.76
N VAL A 57 14.49 -12.62 -0.67
CA VAL A 57 14.76 -11.75 -1.81
C VAL A 57 16.20 -11.91 -2.33
N ASP A 58 17.16 -12.20 -1.47
CA ASP A 58 18.58 -12.18 -1.81
C ASP A 58 19.13 -13.49 -2.41
N GLN A 59 18.41 -14.61 -2.31
CA GLN A 59 18.83 -15.85 -2.98
C GLN A 59 18.79 -15.76 -4.52
N THR A 60 18.22 -14.68 -5.08
CA THR A 60 18.08 -14.48 -6.52
C THR A 60 18.99 -13.40 -7.12
N VAL A 61 19.63 -12.58 -6.30
CA VAL A 61 20.61 -11.55 -6.74
C VAL A 61 21.94 -11.94 -6.10
N GLY A 62 22.96 -12.11 -6.93
CA GLY A 62 24.25 -12.70 -6.54
C GLY A 62 24.83 -12.10 -5.24
N SER A 63 25.72 -12.86 -4.63
CA SER A 63 26.31 -12.71 -3.28
C SER A 63 26.78 -11.32 -2.82
N THR A 64 26.80 -10.33 -3.70
CA THR A 64 27.22 -8.95 -3.41
C THR A 64 26.16 -8.13 -2.69
N SER A 65 24.86 -8.42 -2.88
CA SER A 65 23.77 -7.65 -2.26
C SER A 65 23.47 -8.07 -0.82
N ALA A 66 23.65 -9.35 -0.49
CA ALA A 66 23.48 -9.83 0.89
C ALA A 66 24.57 -9.29 1.83
N GLN A 67 25.81 -9.13 1.33
CA GLN A 67 26.90 -8.52 2.08
C GLN A 67 26.72 -7.01 2.26
N ALA A 68 26.16 -6.30 1.27
CA ALA A 68 25.89 -4.86 1.36
C ALA A 68 24.79 -4.55 2.38
N LEU A 69 23.74 -5.40 2.47
CA LEU A 69 22.69 -5.28 3.48
C LEU A 69 23.22 -5.53 4.91
N GLY A 70 24.25 -6.38 5.08
CA GLY A 70 24.77 -6.77 6.39
C GLY A 70 25.55 -5.70 7.15
N GLN A 71 26.23 -4.79 6.46
CA GLN A 71 27.12 -3.81 7.10
C GLN A 71 26.45 -2.55 7.63
N GLY A 72 25.22 -2.25 7.25
CA GLY A 72 24.49 -1.03 7.66
C GLY A 72 23.07 -1.24 8.14
N LEU A 73 22.58 -2.48 8.23
CA LEU A 73 21.20 -2.80 8.59
C LEU A 73 21.08 -3.48 9.95
N ILE A 74 20.26 -2.90 10.83
CA ILE A 74 19.86 -3.51 12.11
C ILE A 74 18.35 -3.73 12.08
N VAL A 75 17.88 -4.95 12.31
CA VAL A 75 16.43 -5.25 12.42
C VAL A 75 16.08 -5.51 13.87
N LEU A 76 15.16 -4.70 14.39
CA LEU A 76 14.69 -4.73 15.79
C LEU A 76 13.20 -5.00 15.85
N GLY A 77 12.78 -5.75 16.89
CA GLY A 77 11.37 -5.83 17.28
C GLY A 77 10.94 -4.56 17.99
N ALA A 78 9.85 -3.96 17.57
CA ALA A 78 9.10 -3.04 18.41
C ALA A 78 8.48 -3.86 19.55
N GLU A 79 8.47 -3.32 20.77
CA GLU A 79 7.82 -4.01 21.88
C GLU A 79 6.37 -4.33 21.52
N PRO A 80 5.89 -5.56 21.80
CA PRO A 80 4.54 -5.92 21.42
C PRO A 80 3.57 -4.95 22.09
N VAL A 81 2.69 -4.37 21.29
CA VAL A 81 1.50 -3.66 21.78
C VAL A 81 0.80 -4.62 22.73
N GLY A 82 0.84 -4.30 24.03
CA GLY A 82 0.59 -5.26 25.11
C GLY A 82 -0.65 -6.13 24.88
N LEU A 83 -0.60 -7.35 25.34
CA LEU A 83 -1.70 -8.35 25.31
C LEU A 83 -3.05 -7.74 25.69
N VAL A 84 -3.07 -6.72 26.54
CA VAL A 84 -4.26 -5.97 26.94
C VAL A 84 -4.95 -5.26 25.75
N GLN A 85 -4.22 -4.76 24.75
CA GLN A 85 -4.84 -4.15 23.57
C GLN A 85 -5.33 -5.20 22.55
N LYS A 86 -4.67 -6.37 22.46
CA LYS A 86 -5.21 -7.48 21.65
C LYS A 86 -6.50 -8.05 22.27
N PHE A 87 -6.57 -8.15 23.59
CA PHE A 87 -7.78 -8.53 24.32
C PHE A 87 -8.83 -7.42 24.32
N GLY A 88 -8.45 -6.17 24.51
CA GLY A 88 -9.33 -5.00 24.37
C GLY A 88 -9.91 -4.86 22.96
N ARG A 89 -9.13 -5.12 21.90
CA ARG A 89 -9.64 -5.17 20.52
C ARG A 89 -10.64 -6.32 20.32
N ARG A 90 -10.43 -7.51 20.91
CA ARG A 90 -11.41 -8.61 20.85
C ARG A 90 -12.64 -8.36 21.73
N LEU A 91 -12.49 -7.87 22.93
CA LEU A 91 -13.60 -7.58 23.85
C LEU A 91 -14.39 -6.34 23.42
N SER A 92 -13.75 -5.25 22.95
CA SER A 92 -14.47 -4.12 22.37
C SER A 92 -15.20 -4.50 21.08
N HIS A 93 -14.66 -5.44 20.32
CA HIS A 93 -15.33 -5.93 19.10
C HIS A 93 -16.60 -6.76 19.40
N TYR A 94 -16.66 -7.44 20.56
CA TYR A 94 -17.86 -8.18 20.98
C TYR A 94 -18.83 -7.30 21.77
N SER A 95 -18.37 -6.39 22.63
CA SER A 95 -19.25 -5.52 23.43
C SER A 95 -19.85 -4.37 22.60
N THR A 96 -19.13 -3.80 21.64
CA THR A 96 -19.67 -2.77 20.75
C THR A 96 -20.68 -3.31 19.75
N LYS A 97 -20.52 -4.57 19.24
CA LYS A 97 -21.55 -5.17 18.39
C LYS A 97 -22.91 -5.32 19.09
N THR A 98 -22.90 -5.65 20.37
CA THR A 98 -24.15 -5.81 21.16
C THR A 98 -24.78 -4.46 21.50
N LEU A 99 -23.98 -3.44 21.80
CA LEU A 99 -24.45 -2.08 22.10
C LEU A 99 -24.87 -1.29 20.85
N ASP A 100 -24.16 -1.45 19.73
CA ASP A 100 -24.47 -0.77 18.46
C ASP A 100 -25.79 -1.29 17.85
N VAL A 101 -26.10 -2.57 18.02
CA VAL A 101 -27.41 -3.14 17.63
C VAL A 101 -28.54 -2.66 18.52
N LEU A 102 -28.28 -2.43 19.80
CA LEU A 102 -29.30 -1.98 20.76
C LEU A 102 -29.60 -0.47 20.68
N PHE A 103 -28.64 0.36 20.25
CA PHE A 103 -28.76 1.83 20.30
C PHE A 103 -28.69 2.52 18.95
N GLY A 104 -28.70 1.81 17.83
CA GLY A 104 -28.79 2.37 16.47
C GLY A 104 -27.66 3.33 16.11
N ARG A 105 -26.46 3.18 16.65
CA ARG A 105 -25.33 4.07 16.40
C ARG A 105 -24.51 3.62 15.18
N PRO A 106 -24.45 4.42 14.11
CA PRO A 106 -23.62 4.13 12.96
C PRO A 106 -22.18 4.59 13.21
N LYS A 107 -21.23 3.79 12.72
CA LYS A 107 -19.81 4.00 12.42
C LYS A 107 -18.83 3.32 13.37
N ARG A 108 -18.14 2.30 12.78
CA ARG A 108 -16.90 1.75 13.27
C ARG A 108 -15.92 2.88 13.64
N ARG A 109 -15.55 2.97 14.92
CA ARG A 109 -14.34 3.71 15.31
C ARG A 109 -13.14 3.00 14.70
N VAL A 110 -12.44 3.67 13.79
CA VAL A 110 -11.10 3.27 13.41
C VAL A 110 -10.27 3.33 14.68
N THR A 111 -9.78 2.18 15.15
CA THR A 111 -8.89 2.15 16.33
C THR A 111 -7.51 2.60 15.88
N HIS A 112 -7.15 3.85 16.17
CA HIS A 112 -5.81 4.37 15.96
C HIS A 112 -4.84 3.82 17.01
N LEU A 113 -3.55 3.83 16.69
CA LEU A 113 -2.48 3.57 17.63
C LEU A 113 -2.30 4.79 18.54
N GLU A 114 -1.91 4.53 19.79
CA GLU A 114 -1.64 5.59 20.76
C GLU A 114 -0.27 6.24 20.50
N PRO A 115 -0.19 7.58 20.31
CA PRO A 115 1.09 8.27 20.17
C PRO A 115 2.05 8.06 21.35
N SER A 116 1.54 7.86 22.57
CA SER A 116 2.32 7.54 23.76
C SER A 116 3.16 6.27 23.60
N MET A 117 2.64 5.26 22.89
CA MET A 117 3.38 4.02 22.60
C MET A 117 4.52 4.25 21.61
N LEU A 118 4.28 5.07 20.57
CA LEU A 118 5.36 5.50 19.69
C LEU A 118 6.47 6.18 20.51
N GLY A 119 6.11 7.10 21.39
CA GLY A 119 7.06 7.78 22.27
C GLY A 119 7.87 6.83 23.16
N GLN A 120 7.22 5.82 23.75
CA GLN A 120 7.90 4.80 24.56
C GLN A 120 8.89 3.98 23.74
N GLN A 121 8.50 3.51 22.60
CA GLN A 121 9.37 2.71 21.70
C GLN A 121 10.57 3.52 21.21
N LEU A 122 10.35 4.76 20.81
CA LEU A 122 11.42 5.64 20.38
C LEU A 122 12.36 5.98 21.54
N ASN A 123 11.85 6.24 22.75
CA ASN A 123 12.67 6.48 23.91
C ASN A 123 13.55 5.27 24.30
N ALA A 124 13.01 4.05 24.22
CA ALA A 124 13.78 2.83 24.44
C ALA A 124 14.91 2.68 23.38
N LEU A 125 14.60 2.98 22.13
CA LEU A 125 15.57 2.95 21.03
C LEU A 125 16.68 4.01 21.22
N LEU A 126 16.32 5.24 21.61
CA LEU A 126 17.25 6.35 21.85
C LEU A 126 18.20 6.07 23.01
N VAL A 127 17.75 5.37 24.05
CA VAL A 127 18.61 4.89 25.14
C VAL A 127 19.59 3.84 24.66
N ARG A 128 19.17 2.94 23.78
CA ARG A 128 20.02 1.86 23.23
C ARG A 128 21.05 2.38 22.22
N TYR A 129 20.73 3.44 21.50
CA TYR A 129 21.56 4.04 20.45
C TYR A 129 21.73 5.54 20.66
N PRO A 130 22.35 5.98 21.77
CA PRO A 130 22.49 7.38 22.08
C PRO A 130 23.26 8.11 20.98
N GLU A 131 22.76 9.29 20.58
CA GLU A 131 23.34 10.19 19.56
C GLU A 131 23.56 9.57 18.16
N LYS A 132 23.24 8.28 17.98
CA LYS A 132 23.43 7.56 16.71
C LYS A 132 22.23 7.61 15.78
N ILE A 133 21.09 8.18 16.19
CA ILE A 133 19.89 8.30 15.37
C ILE A 133 19.83 9.70 14.77
N GLY A 134 19.78 9.78 13.44
CA GLY A 134 19.68 11.05 12.70
C GLY A 134 18.25 11.43 12.35
N LEU A 135 17.41 10.43 12.06
CA LEU A 135 16.00 10.61 11.70
C LEU A 135 15.20 9.37 12.06
N VAL A 136 13.97 9.56 12.48
CA VAL A 136 12.94 8.51 12.52
C VAL A 136 11.95 8.77 11.41
N LEU A 137 11.80 7.84 10.48
CA LEU A 137 10.75 7.82 9.46
C LEU A 137 9.69 6.79 9.84
N ASN A 138 8.52 7.27 10.27
CA ASN A 138 7.38 6.41 10.51
C ASN A 138 6.72 6.07 9.17
N MET A 139 6.72 4.80 8.82
CA MET A 139 6.23 4.29 7.52
C MET A 139 4.71 4.36 7.35
N TYR A 140 3.97 4.61 8.43
CA TYR A 140 2.51 4.60 8.39
C TYR A 140 1.89 5.56 9.42
N MET A 141 1.89 6.85 9.08
CA MET A 141 1.29 7.89 9.94
C MET A 141 -0.23 7.79 10.02
N ASP A 142 -0.88 7.17 9.03
CA ASP A 142 -2.32 6.86 9.05
C ASP A 142 -2.75 5.95 10.21
N ALA A 143 -1.80 5.28 10.85
CA ALA A 143 -2.06 4.47 12.04
C ALA A 143 -2.43 5.30 13.27
N TYR A 144 -2.16 6.61 13.24
CA TYR A 144 -2.38 7.53 14.37
C TYR A 144 -3.46 8.54 14.04
N ASP A 145 -4.29 8.85 15.03
CA ASP A 145 -5.21 9.97 14.92
C ASP A 145 -4.42 11.28 14.89
N PRO A 146 -4.52 12.11 13.85
CA PRO A 146 -3.80 13.37 13.76
C PRO A 146 -4.37 14.48 14.65
N ALA A 147 -5.46 14.25 15.38
CA ALA A 147 -6.07 15.25 16.25
C ALA A 147 -5.07 15.73 17.32
N PRO A 148 -4.93 17.07 17.55
CA PRO A 148 -3.96 17.64 18.50
C PRO A 148 -4.02 17.04 19.89
N GLU A 149 -5.24 16.72 20.34
CA GLU A 149 -5.49 16.15 21.67
C GLU A 149 -4.74 14.84 21.91
N GLN A 150 -4.60 14.02 20.87
CA GLN A 150 -3.94 12.73 20.94
C GLN A 150 -2.42 12.87 21.13
N TRP A 151 -1.85 14.00 20.70
CA TRP A 151 -0.40 14.27 20.74
C TRP A 151 0.06 15.12 21.92
N LYS A 152 -0.84 15.60 22.76
CA LYS A 152 -0.52 16.43 23.93
C LYS A 152 0.50 15.81 24.89
N HIS A 153 0.47 14.49 25.02
CA HIS A 153 1.33 13.75 25.94
C HIS A 153 2.48 13.03 25.26
N PHE A 154 2.61 13.19 23.93
CA PHE A 154 3.77 12.64 23.22
C PHE A 154 5.04 13.37 23.66
N ARG A 155 6.04 12.62 24.15
CA ARG A 155 7.31 13.17 24.61
C ARG A 155 8.46 12.26 24.23
N LEU A 156 9.53 12.86 23.73
CA LEU A 156 10.83 12.22 23.55
C LEU A 156 11.80 12.74 24.63
N LYS A 157 12.53 11.84 25.28
CA LYS A 157 13.57 12.18 26.27
C LYS A 157 14.75 12.89 25.61
N THR A 158 15.10 12.48 24.41
CA THR A 158 16.09 13.12 23.56
C THR A 158 15.41 13.48 22.23
N VAL A 159 15.53 14.74 21.84
CA VAL A 159 14.91 15.22 20.59
C VAL A 159 15.66 14.64 19.40
N VAL A 160 14.92 13.97 18.51
CA VAL A 160 15.38 13.47 17.23
C VAL A 160 14.37 13.87 16.16
N PRO A 161 14.81 14.25 14.94
CA PRO A 161 13.91 14.52 13.83
C PRO A 161 12.96 13.33 13.59
N LEU A 162 11.66 13.62 13.46
CA LEU A 162 10.60 12.67 13.14
C LEU A 162 9.95 13.09 11.84
N ALA A 163 9.78 12.17 10.92
CA ALA A 163 9.05 12.35 9.68
C ALA A 163 8.15 11.14 9.42
N GLY A 164 7.29 11.21 8.42
CA GLY A 164 6.37 10.12 8.17
C GLY A 164 5.97 9.92 6.73
N VAL A 165 5.38 8.76 6.46
CA VAL A 165 4.65 8.44 5.23
C VAL A 165 3.16 8.37 5.56
N CYS A 166 2.33 9.05 4.78
CA CYS A 166 0.88 9.06 4.95
C CYS A 166 0.21 8.69 3.64
N ILE A 167 -0.52 7.56 3.65
CA ILE A 167 -1.19 7.02 2.46
C ILE A 167 -2.51 7.74 2.21
N THR A 168 -3.24 8.02 3.30
CA THR A 168 -4.59 8.61 3.23
C THR A 168 -4.72 9.69 4.30
N PRO A 169 -4.25 10.90 4.03
CA PRO A 169 -4.41 12.00 4.96
C PRO A 169 -5.88 12.26 5.28
N GLN A 170 -6.15 12.58 6.52
CA GLN A 170 -7.49 12.99 6.93
C GLN A 170 -7.64 14.51 6.74
N SER A 171 -8.65 14.94 6.00
CA SER A 171 -8.97 16.37 5.85
C SER A 171 -9.48 16.95 7.16
N GLY A 172 -9.16 18.21 7.41
CA GLY A 172 -9.72 18.98 8.55
C GLY A 172 -8.87 19.03 9.81
N TYR A 173 -7.82 18.21 9.94
CA TYR A 173 -6.90 18.27 11.07
C TYR A 173 -5.80 19.29 10.82
N SER A 174 -5.56 20.16 11.80
CA SER A 174 -4.68 21.29 11.59
C SER A 174 -3.29 21.11 12.17
N GLU A 175 -3.13 20.50 13.31
CA GLU A 175 -1.85 20.57 14.00
C GLU A 175 -1.33 19.22 14.48
N GLY A 176 -1.99 18.46 15.29
CA GLY A 176 -1.58 17.13 15.71
C GLY A 176 -0.06 16.92 15.80
N TYR A 177 0.45 15.89 15.13
CA TYR A 177 1.89 15.67 15.02
C TYR A 177 2.60 16.72 14.16
N TYR A 178 1.90 17.46 13.28
CA TYR A 178 2.48 18.59 12.54
C TYR A 178 2.85 19.76 13.43
N GLY A 179 2.19 19.94 14.58
CA GLY A 179 2.54 20.93 15.60
C GLY A 179 3.78 20.60 16.44
N LEU A 180 4.34 19.37 16.31
CA LEU A 180 5.56 19.01 17.05
C LEU A 180 6.79 19.69 16.43
N PRO A 181 7.64 20.40 17.22
CA PRO A 181 8.79 21.14 16.67
C PRO A 181 9.81 20.24 15.98
N PHE A 182 9.91 18.99 16.38
CA PHE A 182 10.84 18.01 15.80
C PHE A 182 10.21 17.15 14.69
N TYR A 183 8.91 17.30 14.39
CA TYR A 183 8.29 16.70 13.22
C TYR A 183 8.67 17.51 11.98
N ARG A 184 9.33 16.88 11.03
CA ARG A 184 9.96 17.54 9.89
C ARG A 184 9.10 17.58 8.64
N GLY A 185 8.26 16.58 8.44
CA GLY A 185 7.39 16.54 7.28
C GLY A 185 6.84 15.16 6.96
N THR A 186 6.17 15.07 5.82
CA THR A 186 5.44 13.87 5.40
C THR A 186 5.62 13.61 3.91
N CYS A 187 5.83 12.34 3.54
CA CYS A 187 5.63 11.86 2.19
C CYS A 187 4.17 11.46 1.98
N PHE A 188 3.54 12.01 0.94
CA PHE A 188 2.18 11.65 0.52
C PHE A 188 2.20 10.84 -0.78
N LEU A 189 1.23 9.95 -0.94
CA LEU A 189 1.05 9.18 -2.17
C LEU A 189 0.27 9.94 -3.26
N ASP A 190 -0.24 11.11 -2.93
CA ASP A 190 -0.97 12.01 -3.81
C ASP A 190 -0.37 13.42 -3.74
N ASP A 191 -0.01 13.97 -4.89
CA ASP A 191 0.62 15.28 -5.03
C ASP A 191 -0.31 16.42 -4.57
N THR A 192 -1.60 16.25 -4.72
CA THR A 192 -2.61 17.22 -4.25
C THR A 192 -2.50 17.46 -2.74
N TRP A 193 -2.23 16.39 -1.96
CA TRP A 193 -2.01 16.51 -0.53
C TRP A 193 -0.70 17.21 -0.20
N ARG A 194 0.37 16.89 -0.93
CA ARG A 194 1.67 17.57 -0.79
C ARG A 194 1.49 19.09 -0.90
N GLU A 195 0.82 19.56 -1.96
CA GLU A 195 0.60 20.98 -2.20
C GLU A 195 -0.23 21.63 -1.09
N ALA A 196 -1.33 21.01 -0.70
CA ALA A 196 -2.21 21.51 0.34
C ALA A 196 -1.50 21.64 1.70
N TYR A 197 -0.69 20.64 2.08
CA TYR A 197 0.04 20.66 3.34
C TYR A 197 1.25 21.59 3.30
N GLN A 198 1.95 21.71 2.17
CA GLN A 198 3.04 22.64 2.02
C GLN A 198 2.58 24.11 2.13
N ALA A 199 1.41 24.42 1.58
CA ALA A 199 0.82 25.75 1.72
C ALA A 199 0.43 26.09 3.16
N LYS A 200 0.09 25.08 3.98
CA LYS A 200 -0.34 25.26 5.37
C LYS A 200 0.82 25.28 6.37
N PHE A 201 1.83 24.45 6.17
CA PHE A 201 2.96 24.27 7.08
C PHE A 201 4.26 24.59 6.35
N THR A 202 4.53 25.86 6.15
CA THR A 202 5.65 26.36 5.34
C THR A 202 7.03 26.00 5.91
N GLU A 203 7.12 25.79 7.21
CA GLU A 203 8.35 25.40 7.93
C GLU A 203 8.66 23.90 7.87
N LYS A 204 7.77 23.09 7.30
CA LYS A 204 7.94 21.64 7.17
C LYS A 204 8.13 21.25 5.70
N TYR A 205 8.72 20.09 5.48
CA TYR A 205 8.98 19.60 4.14
C TYR A 205 8.00 18.49 3.76
N PHE A 206 7.36 18.63 2.61
CA PHE A 206 6.43 17.64 2.08
C PHE A 206 6.89 17.15 0.73
N GLU A 207 6.87 15.84 0.53
CA GLU A 207 7.25 15.22 -0.72
C GLU A 207 6.09 14.35 -1.24
N TYR A 208 5.96 14.31 -2.54
CA TYR A 208 5.13 13.34 -3.24
C TYR A 208 5.93 12.09 -3.50
N LEU A 209 5.53 10.98 -2.89
CA LEU A 209 6.14 9.68 -3.04
C LEU A 209 5.14 8.75 -3.72
N PRO A 210 5.33 8.41 -5.02
CA PRO A 210 4.40 7.55 -5.72
C PRO A 210 4.40 6.12 -5.15
N ASP A 211 3.28 5.41 -5.37
CA ASP A 211 3.17 4.00 -5.05
C ASP A 211 4.27 3.18 -5.73
N VAL A 212 5.01 2.44 -4.94
CA VAL A 212 5.96 1.45 -5.44
C VAL A 212 5.43 0.05 -5.25
N THR A 213 5.85 -0.85 -6.12
CA THR A 213 5.47 -2.25 -6.04
C THR A 213 6.64 -3.16 -6.39
N ASP A 214 6.63 -4.34 -5.80
CA ASP A 214 7.50 -5.43 -6.23
C ASP A 214 7.03 -5.92 -7.61
N THR A 215 7.95 -6.06 -8.56
CA THR A 215 7.66 -6.45 -9.94
C THR A 215 8.32 -7.77 -10.34
N ARG A 216 8.98 -8.45 -9.38
CA ARG A 216 9.67 -9.71 -9.65
C ARG A 216 8.68 -10.82 -9.97
N LEU A 217 9.12 -11.75 -10.81
CA LEU A 217 8.41 -12.96 -11.17
C LEU A 217 9.03 -14.21 -10.49
N PRO A 218 8.29 -15.31 -10.32
CA PRO A 218 8.84 -16.56 -9.85
C PRO A 218 9.77 -17.16 -10.92
N LYS A 219 10.73 -17.99 -10.51
CA LYS A 219 11.65 -18.66 -11.44
C LYS A 219 10.98 -19.74 -12.29
N THR A 220 9.92 -20.33 -11.76
CA THR A 220 9.14 -21.38 -12.43
C THR A 220 7.66 -21.03 -12.33
N PRO A 221 6.86 -21.35 -13.36
CA PRO A 221 5.43 -21.10 -13.33
C PRO A 221 4.76 -21.72 -12.11
N SER A 222 3.93 -20.94 -11.43
CA SER A 222 3.21 -21.42 -10.26
C SER A 222 2.06 -22.34 -10.63
N ALA A 223 1.72 -23.26 -9.72
CA ALA A 223 0.56 -24.13 -9.90
C ALA A 223 -0.75 -23.33 -10.03
N LEU A 224 -0.86 -22.19 -9.34
CA LEU A 224 -2.03 -21.32 -9.44
C LEU A 224 -2.17 -20.70 -10.85
N LEU A 225 -1.07 -20.22 -11.42
CA LEU A 225 -1.10 -19.74 -12.82
C LEU A 225 -1.51 -20.85 -13.78
N GLN A 226 -0.96 -22.05 -13.64
CA GLN A 226 -1.32 -23.18 -14.51
C GLN A 226 -2.81 -23.51 -14.44
N GLN A 227 -3.40 -23.52 -13.24
CA GLN A 227 -4.85 -23.69 -13.05
C GLN A 227 -5.65 -22.59 -13.78
N ILE A 228 -5.22 -21.33 -13.67
CA ILE A 228 -5.86 -20.19 -14.33
C ILE A 228 -5.79 -20.35 -15.86
N LEU A 229 -4.63 -20.66 -16.40
CA LEU A 229 -4.46 -20.80 -17.86
C LEU A 229 -5.26 -21.99 -18.40
N THR A 230 -5.29 -23.11 -17.69
CA THR A 230 -6.14 -24.27 -18.05
C THR A 230 -7.63 -23.89 -18.04
N PHE A 231 -8.06 -23.11 -17.05
CA PHE A 231 -9.44 -22.62 -16.98
C PHE A 231 -9.76 -21.58 -18.07
N ALA A 232 -8.84 -20.68 -18.33
CA ALA A 232 -9.02 -19.61 -19.32
C ALA A 232 -9.08 -20.16 -20.75
N ARG A 233 -8.34 -21.24 -21.07
CA ARG A 233 -8.17 -21.73 -22.44
C ARG A 233 -7.69 -20.59 -23.35
N ASP A 234 -8.41 -20.32 -24.45
CA ASP A 234 -8.08 -19.26 -25.41
C ASP A 234 -8.73 -17.91 -25.10
N ARG A 235 -9.45 -17.81 -23.98
CA ARG A 235 -10.16 -16.58 -23.57
C ARG A 235 -9.20 -15.52 -23.03
N LYS A 236 -9.51 -14.26 -23.31
CA LYS A 236 -8.77 -13.13 -22.74
C LYS A 236 -9.02 -12.99 -21.23
N ILE A 237 -7.96 -12.89 -20.45
CA ILE A 237 -8.04 -12.81 -18.99
C ILE A 237 -8.23 -11.37 -18.54
N VAL A 238 -9.33 -11.12 -17.81
CA VAL A 238 -9.57 -9.88 -17.04
C VAL A 238 -9.31 -10.18 -15.58
N PHE A 239 -8.34 -9.50 -14.98
CA PHE A 239 -7.87 -9.77 -13.63
C PHE A 239 -8.36 -8.75 -12.61
N MET A 240 -8.93 -9.22 -11.49
CA MET A 240 -9.19 -8.45 -10.28
C MET A 240 -8.50 -9.11 -9.10
N GLY A 241 -7.70 -8.36 -8.33
CA GLY A 241 -6.97 -8.98 -7.22
C GLY A 241 -6.67 -8.08 -6.02
N GLY A 242 -6.09 -8.72 -4.98
CA GLY A 242 -5.74 -8.12 -3.70
C GLY A 242 -6.78 -8.35 -2.60
N SER A 243 -6.76 -7.57 -1.52
CA SER A 243 -7.76 -7.68 -0.46
C SER A 243 -9.13 -7.25 -0.97
N ILE A 244 -10.10 -8.17 -0.96
CA ILE A 244 -11.42 -7.97 -1.55
C ILE A 244 -12.41 -7.55 -0.44
N GLY A 245 -12.76 -6.27 -0.43
CA GLY A 245 -13.76 -5.67 0.44
C GLY A 245 -14.70 -4.77 -0.37
N LYS A 246 -15.53 -3.98 0.30
CA LYS A 246 -16.57 -3.13 -0.32
C LYS A 246 -16.04 -2.22 -1.45
N GLN A 247 -14.77 -1.79 -1.35
CA GLN A 247 -14.14 -0.93 -2.36
C GLN A 247 -13.88 -1.64 -3.69
N LYS A 248 -13.76 -2.98 -3.70
CA LYS A 248 -13.56 -3.78 -4.92
C LYS A 248 -14.81 -3.91 -5.79
N ASN A 249 -15.97 -3.43 -5.31
CA ASN A 249 -17.22 -3.36 -6.06
C ASN A 249 -17.64 -4.73 -6.64
N LEU A 250 -17.68 -5.76 -5.77
CA LEU A 250 -18.01 -7.12 -6.20
C LEU A 250 -19.36 -7.25 -6.91
N THR A 251 -20.35 -6.48 -6.47
CA THR A 251 -21.65 -6.44 -7.14
C THR A 251 -21.49 -6.09 -8.61
N ARG A 252 -20.72 -5.03 -8.90
CA ARG A 252 -20.48 -4.60 -10.28
C ARG A 252 -19.61 -5.59 -11.05
N TRP A 253 -18.58 -6.13 -10.42
CA TRP A 253 -17.75 -7.18 -10.99
C TRP A 253 -18.58 -8.35 -11.51
N HIS A 254 -19.47 -8.91 -10.69
CA HIS A 254 -20.32 -10.03 -11.10
C HIS A 254 -21.37 -9.63 -12.17
N GLN A 255 -21.85 -8.39 -12.16
CA GLN A 255 -22.74 -7.89 -13.22
C GLN A 255 -22.02 -7.75 -14.57
N VAL A 256 -20.77 -7.28 -14.56
CA VAL A 256 -19.92 -7.21 -15.76
C VAL A 256 -19.67 -8.61 -16.31
N ILE A 257 -19.33 -9.58 -15.46
CA ILE A 257 -19.14 -10.97 -15.87
C ILE A 257 -20.41 -11.53 -16.51
N ALA A 258 -21.57 -11.25 -15.90
CA ALA A 258 -22.85 -11.74 -16.41
C ALA A 258 -23.26 -11.12 -17.76
N ALA A 259 -22.80 -9.92 -18.05
CA ALA A 259 -23.09 -9.17 -19.29
C ALA A 259 -22.01 -9.33 -20.37
N SER A 260 -20.91 -10.03 -20.07
CA SER A 260 -19.79 -10.22 -20.98
C SER A 260 -19.91 -11.53 -21.75
N ASP A 261 -19.32 -11.56 -22.94
CA ASP A 261 -19.25 -12.75 -23.80
C ASP A 261 -18.42 -13.86 -23.10
N LEU A 262 -19.03 -15.03 -22.93
CA LEU A 262 -18.46 -16.21 -22.28
C LEU A 262 -17.30 -16.84 -23.07
N GLU A 263 -17.33 -16.75 -24.39
CA GLU A 263 -16.31 -17.33 -25.25
C GLU A 263 -15.09 -16.42 -25.39
N GLN A 264 -15.29 -15.10 -25.23
CA GLN A 264 -14.21 -14.12 -25.36
C GLN A 264 -13.46 -13.89 -24.05
N TRP A 265 -14.16 -13.86 -22.90
CA TRP A 265 -13.63 -13.38 -21.64
C TRP A 265 -13.56 -14.42 -20.54
N CYS A 266 -12.40 -14.52 -19.90
CA CYS A 266 -12.18 -15.22 -18.64
C CYS A 266 -11.91 -14.20 -17.53
N PHE A 267 -12.71 -14.18 -16.50
CA PHE A 267 -12.55 -13.32 -15.35
C PHE A 267 -11.83 -14.06 -14.22
N VAL A 268 -10.77 -13.45 -13.69
CA VAL A 268 -9.92 -14.05 -12.65
C VAL A 268 -9.94 -13.17 -11.41
N GLN A 269 -10.45 -13.72 -10.32
CA GLN A 269 -10.57 -13.06 -9.02
C GLN A 269 -9.62 -13.73 -8.03
N ILE A 270 -8.59 -12.99 -7.56
CA ILE A 270 -7.57 -13.52 -6.65
C ILE A 270 -7.47 -12.64 -5.40
N GLY A 271 -7.69 -13.24 -4.24
CA GLY A 271 -7.47 -12.57 -2.97
C GLY A 271 -8.49 -12.92 -1.91
N ARG A 272 -8.11 -12.71 -0.65
CA ARG A 272 -8.99 -12.99 0.48
C ARG A 272 -10.19 -12.05 0.49
N ILE A 273 -11.39 -12.62 0.53
CA ILE A 273 -12.64 -11.88 0.68
C ILE A 273 -12.84 -11.52 2.16
N ASN A 274 -12.79 -10.21 2.45
CA ASN A 274 -13.06 -9.69 3.78
C ASN A 274 -14.57 -9.53 4.00
N ARG A 275 -15.23 -10.63 4.38
CA ARG A 275 -16.69 -10.67 4.57
C ARG A 275 -17.22 -9.67 5.59
N ASN A 276 -16.39 -9.22 6.54
CA ASN A 276 -16.78 -8.20 7.52
C ASN A 276 -16.74 -6.77 6.94
N ASN A 277 -16.28 -6.61 5.70
CA ASN A 277 -16.13 -5.31 5.02
C ASN A 277 -16.76 -5.34 3.62
N LEU A 278 -17.86 -6.04 3.46
CA LEU A 278 -18.68 -6.05 2.25
C LEU A 278 -19.93 -5.18 2.44
N THR A 279 -20.51 -4.74 1.34
CA THR A 279 -21.86 -4.18 1.34
C THR A 279 -22.88 -5.32 1.30
N GLU A 280 -24.14 -5.05 1.65
CA GLU A 280 -25.22 -6.02 1.52
C GLU A 280 -25.39 -6.51 0.06
N GLY A 281 -25.19 -5.60 -0.92
CA GLY A 281 -25.19 -5.96 -2.34
C GLY A 281 -24.07 -6.91 -2.72
N ASP A 282 -22.87 -6.71 -2.17
CA ASP A 282 -21.72 -7.60 -2.42
C ASP A 282 -21.96 -8.99 -1.81
N GLU A 283 -22.55 -9.07 -0.62
CA GLU A 283 -22.90 -10.36 0.02
C GLU A 283 -23.98 -11.14 -0.76
N LYS A 284 -25.02 -10.43 -1.23
CA LYS A 284 -26.04 -11.01 -2.11
C LYS A 284 -25.43 -11.51 -3.42
N SER A 285 -24.54 -10.73 -4.00
CA SER A 285 -23.85 -11.06 -5.25
C SER A 285 -22.96 -12.29 -5.11
N LEU A 286 -22.21 -12.42 -4.00
CA LEU A 286 -21.43 -13.63 -3.67
C LEU A 286 -22.33 -14.86 -3.47
N THR A 287 -23.46 -14.68 -2.79
CA THR A 287 -24.42 -15.77 -2.55
C THR A 287 -25.01 -16.26 -3.87
N LEU A 288 -25.34 -15.34 -4.79
CA LEU A 288 -25.84 -15.69 -6.13
C LEU A 288 -24.78 -16.43 -6.91
N GLN A 289 -23.54 -15.93 -6.92
CA GLN A 289 -22.39 -16.56 -7.59
C GLN A 289 -22.12 -18.00 -7.06
N ALA A 290 -22.26 -18.21 -5.76
CA ALA A 290 -22.10 -19.54 -5.16
C ALA A 290 -23.21 -20.52 -5.58
N ARG A 291 -24.43 -20.03 -5.77
CA ARG A 291 -25.58 -20.85 -6.22
C ARG A 291 -25.60 -21.11 -7.72
N GLN A 292 -25.08 -20.16 -8.48
CA GLN A 292 -25.04 -20.19 -9.96
C GLN A 292 -23.63 -19.79 -10.43
N PRO A 293 -22.64 -20.69 -10.30
CA PRO A 293 -21.28 -20.45 -10.73
C PRO A 293 -21.22 -20.08 -12.22
N ARG A 294 -20.41 -19.08 -12.56
CA ARG A 294 -20.17 -18.67 -13.94
C ARG A 294 -19.02 -19.45 -14.52
N GLU A 295 -19.21 -19.99 -15.73
CA GLU A 295 -18.20 -20.79 -16.44
C GLU A 295 -16.97 -19.97 -16.88
N ASN A 296 -17.07 -18.65 -16.89
CA ASN A 296 -15.98 -17.73 -17.22
C ASN A 296 -15.39 -17.00 -16.01
N LEU A 297 -15.69 -17.43 -14.77
CA LEU A 297 -15.13 -16.85 -13.56
C LEU A 297 -14.30 -17.85 -12.77
N PHE A 298 -13.00 -17.61 -12.70
CA PHE A 298 -12.07 -18.29 -11.78
C PHE A 298 -11.94 -17.51 -10.48
N VAL A 299 -12.13 -18.16 -9.33
CA VAL A 299 -12.02 -17.55 -8.00
C VAL A 299 -11.00 -18.28 -7.13
N HIS A 300 -10.06 -17.53 -6.58
CA HIS A 300 -9.18 -17.98 -5.51
C HIS A 300 -9.40 -17.09 -4.28
N ASP A 301 -10.28 -17.53 -3.34
CA ASP A 301 -10.53 -16.83 -2.07
C ASP A 301 -9.44 -17.19 -1.05
N GLY A 302 -8.27 -16.62 -1.20
CA GLY A 302 -7.12 -16.86 -0.36
C GLY A 302 -6.08 -15.74 -0.46
N TYR A 303 -5.23 -15.63 0.55
CA TYR A 303 -4.09 -14.73 0.50
C TYR A 303 -2.94 -15.40 -0.28
N VAL A 304 -2.45 -14.75 -1.32
CA VAL A 304 -1.24 -15.16 -2.04
C VAL A 304 -0.05 -14.55 -1.31
N GLU A 305 0.67 -15.39 -0.55
CA GLU A 305 1.78 -14.92 0.30
C GLU A 305 2.99 -14.45 -0.51
N ASP A 306 3.27 -15.11 -1.63
CA ASP A 306 4.36 -14.76 -2.53
C ASP A 306 3.89 -13.74 -3.57
N GLU A 307 4.35 -12.49 -3.40
CA GLU A 307 4.06 -11.40 -4.33
C GLU A 307 4.47 -11.71 -5.78
N ARG A 308 5.48 -12.58 -5.98
CA ARG A 308 5.95 -13.00 -7.31
C ARG A 308 4.88 -13.80 -8.06
N ILE A 309 4.13 -14.67 -7.35
CA ILE A 309 3.01 -15.41 -7.93
C ILE A 309 1.87 -14.46 -8.32
N PHE A 310 1.60 -13.48 -7.49
CA PHE A 310 0.59 -12.47 -7.81
C PHE A 310 0.98 -11.65 -9.05
N ASN A 311 2.26 -11.25 -9.14
CA ASN A 311 2.83 -10.56 -10.31
C ASN A 311 2.78 -11.43 -11.57
N GLU A 312 3.07 -12.71 -11.44
CA GLU A 312 3.01 -13.68 -12.54
C GLU A 312 1.60 -13.75 -13.14
N ILE A 313 0.57 -13.83 -12.30
CA ILE A 313 -0.83 -13.84 -12.77
C ILE A 313 -1.16 -12.53 -13.49
N ILE A 314 -0.74 -11.38 -12.96
CA ILE A 314 -0.93 -10.08 -13.63
C ILE A 314 -0.21 -10.07 -14.98
N SER A 315 1.01 -10.57 -15.07
CA SER A 315 1.80 -10.57 -16.31
C SER A 315 1.17 -11.42 -17.43
N HIS A 316 0.36 -12.42 -17.08
CA HIS A 316 -0.38 -13.25 -18.01
C HIS A 316 -1.83 -12.77 -18.25
N SER A 317 -2.26 -11.72 -17.55
CA SER A 317 -3.58 -11.13 -17.78
C SER A 317 -3.56 -10.22 -19.02
N HIS A 318 -4.72 -10.00 -19.62
CA HIS A 318 -4.89 -9.10 -20.76
C HIS A 318 -5.33 -7.70 -20.29
N ILE A 319 -6.19 -7.65 -19.29
CA ILE A 319 -6.75 -6.40 -18.72
C ILE A 319 -6.74 -6.49 -17.20
N ILE A 320 -6.39 -5.40 -16.52
CA ILE A 320 -6.56 -5.27 -15.09
C ILE A 320 -7.85 -4.53 -14.78
N PHE A 321 -8.70 -5.14 -13.96
CA PHE A 321 -9.94 -4.55 -13.49
C PHE A 321 -9.74 -3.90 -12.12
N ALA A 322 -9.83 -2.57 -12.08
CA ALA A 322 -9.70 -1.78 -10.86
C ALA A 322 -10.82 -0.71 -10.75
N VAL A 323 -12.04 -1.09 -11.18
CA VAL A 323 -13.23 -0.25 -11.08
C VAL A 323 -13.74 -0.27 -9.65
N TYR A 324 -13.10 0.54 -8.80
CA TYR A 324 -13.36 0.58 -7.37
C TYR A 324 -14.49 1.55 -7.03
N ARG A 325 -15.20 1.28 -5.93
CA ARG A 325 -16.27 2.14 -5.39
C ARG A 325 -15.71 2.98 -4.23
N ASP A 326 -16.04 4.26 -4.20
CA ASP A 326 -15.66 5.20 -3.12
C ASP A 326 -14.15 5.15 -2.81
N PHE A 327 -13.33 5.10 -3.87
CA PHE A 327 -11.89 4.93 -3.76
C PHE A 327 -11.16 6.11 -4.42
N THR A 328 -10.75 7.06 -3.61
CA THR A 328 -10.08 8.28 -4.07
C THR A 328 -8.55 8.19 -4.05
N ARG A 329 -8.00 7.10 -3.49
CA ARG A 329 -6.58 6.89 -3.25
C ARG A 329 -5.84 6.32 -4.45
N SER A 330 -4.51 6.24 -4.34
CA SER A 330 -3.68 5.44 -5.23
C SER A 330 -3.79 3.94 -4.93
N SER A 331 -3.45 3.13 -5.92
CA SER A 331 -3.33 1.68 -5.77
C SER A 331 -2.11 1.19 -6.54
N ASN A 332 -1.35 0.28 -5.96
CA ASN A 332 -0.21 -0.36 -6.62
C ASN A 332 -0.59 -1.13 -7.91
N MET A 333 -1.89 -1.36 -8.14
CA MET A 333 -2.37 -1.93 -9.40
C MET A 333 -2.00 -1.06 -10.61
N LEU A 334 -1.93 0.27 -10.47
CA LEU A 334 -1.46 1.15 -11.55
C LEU A 334 0.00 0.89 -11.91
N SER A 335 0.87 0.82 -10.90
CA SER A 335 2.29 0.55 -11.11
C SER A 335 2.51 -0.85 -11.68
N LYS A 336 1.76 -1.86 -11.22
CA LYS A 336 1.78 -3.21 -11.77
C LYS A 336 1.28 -3.24 -13.22
N ALA A 337 0.17 -2.55 -13.51
CA ALA A 337 -0.39 -2.42 -14.85
C ALA A 337 0.67 -1.87 -15.83
N ALA A 338 1.30 -0.76 -15.48
CA ALA A 338 2.30 -0.12 -16.32
C ALA A 338 3.57 -0.95 -16.46
N TYR A 339 4.02 -1.63 -15.38
CA TYR A 339 5.22 -2.46 -15.42
C TYR A 339 5.04 -3.70 -16.30
N PHE A 340 3.91 -4.39 -16.14
CA PHE A 340 3.60 -5.60 -16.93
C PHE A 340 2.90 -5.28 -18.26
N GLU A 341 2.78 -4.00 -18.61
CA GLU A 341 2.19 -3.52 -19.88
C GLU A 341 0.76 -4.04 -20.11
N LYS A 342 -0.03 -4.00 -19.03
CA LYS A 342 -1.44 -4.43 -19.05
C LYS A 342 -2.35 -3.21 -18.95
N PRO A 343 -3.22 -2.98 -19.95
CA PRO A 343 -4.20 -1.91 -19.83
C PRO A 343 -5.10 -2.12 -18.61
N ILE A 344 -5.48 -1.01 -17.98
CA ILE A 344 -6.25 -1.03 -16.76
C ILE A 344 -7.56 -0.27 -16.90
N VAL A 345 -8.67 -0.86 -16.43
CA VAL A 345 -9.97 -0.17 -16.31
C VAL A 345 -10.14 0.30 -14.87
N VAL A 346 -10.35 1.59 -14.67
CA VAL A 346 -10.49 2.22 -13.36
C VAL A 346 -11.76 3.06 -13.27
N SER A 347 -12.20 3.38 -12.04
CA SER A 347 -13.23 4.38 -11.83
C SER A 347 -12.71 5.77 -12.21
N THR A 348 -13.58 6.63 -12.74
CA THR A 348 -13.22 7.98 -13.21
C THR A 348 -12.68 8.86 -12.10
N GLU A 349 -13.14 8.66 -10.86
CA GLU A 349 -12.79 9.50 -9.72
C GLU A 349 -11.45 9.14 -9.08
N GLY A 350 -10.88 10.09 -8.34
CA GLY A 350 -9.69 9.93 -7.51
C GLY A 350 -8.36 9.88 -8.28
N VAL A 351 -7.32 9.50 -7.57
CA VAL A 351 -5.94 9.48 -8.07
C VAL A 351 -5.76 8.50 -9.24
N MET A 352 -6.42 7.35 -9.18
CA MET A 352 -6.31 6.35 -10.24
C MET A 352 -6.88 6.86 -11.55
N GLY A 353 -8.08 7.45 -11.55
CA GLY A 353 -8.70 8.03 -12.74
C GLY A 353 -7.86 9.17 -13.33
N LYS A 354 -7.35 10.08 -12.48
CA LYS A 354 -6.44 11.17 -12.93
C LYS A 354 -5.21 10.61 -13.65
N ARG A 355 -4.53 9.62 -13.07
CA ARG A 355 -3.31 9.02 -13.65
C ARG A 355 -3.59 8.25 -14.94
N VAL A 356 -4.66 7.46 -14.99
CA VAL A 356 -5.04 6.74 -16.22
C VAL A 356 -5.35 7.72 -17.34
N ASN A 357 -6.06 8.81 -17.06
CA ASN A 357 -6.33 9.87 -18.03
C ASN A 357 -5.07 10.62 -18.48
N GLN A 358 -4.15 10.90 -17.55
CA GLN A 358 -2.90 11.61 -17.83
C GLN A 358 -1.97 10.77 -18.71
N TYR A 359 -1.75 9.52 -18.36
CA TYR A 359 -0.79 8.64 -19.03
C TYR A 359 -1.39 7.78 -20.13
N LYS A 360 -2.71 7.74 -20.28
CA LYS A 360 -3.41 6.93 -21.28
C LYS A 360 -3.06 5.43 -21.23
N ILE A 361 -2.87 4.89 -20.04
CA ILE A 361 -2.52 3.46 -19.82
C ILE A 361 -3.75 2.55 -19.65
N GLY A 362 -4.94 3.07 -19.88
CA GLY A 362 -6.20 2.36 -19.71
C GLY A 362 -7.41 3.25 -19.92
N LEU A 363 -8.54 2.84 -19.39
CA LEU A 363 -9.81 3.55 -19.50
C LEU A 363 -10.39 3.91 -18.13
N CYS A 364 -10.99 5.09 -18.06
CA CYS A 364 -11.80 5.54 -16.95
C CYS A 364 -13.27 5.31 -17.25
N VAL A 365 -14.00 4.69 -16.34
CA VAL A 365 -15.40 4.33 -16.47
C VAL A 365 -16.21 4.75 -15.24
N ASN A 366 -17.50 4.94 -15.40
CA ASN A 366 -18.40 5.10 -14.28
C ASN A 366 -18.56 3.75 -13.55
N PRO A 367 -18.21 3.65 -12.24
CA PRO A 367 -18.28 2.40 -11.48
C PRO A 367 -19.71 1.85 -11.32
N ASP A 368 -20.74 2.65 -11.63
CA ASP A 368 -22.14 2.26 -11.52
C ASP A 368 -22.79 1.88 -12.85
N MET A 369 -22.06 1.94 -13.96
CA MET A 369 -22.57 1.68 -15.30
C MET A 369 -21.98 0.38 -15.89
N THR A 370 -22.68 -0.75 -15.69
CA THR A 370 -22.24 -2.08 -16.18
C THR A 370 -21.90 -2.08 -17.65
N GLN A 371 -22.78 -1.51 -18.50
CA GLN A 371 -22.61 -1.54 -19.95
C GLN A 371 -21.41 -0.70 -20.42
N GLU A 372 -21.13 0.42 -19.77
CA GLU A 372 -19.95 1.23 -20.04
C GLU A 372 -18.67 0.44 -19.77
N ILE A 373 -18.63 -0.33 -18.66
CA ILE A 373 -17.49 -1.18 -18.32
C ILE A 373 -17.31 -2.30 -19.34
N VAL A 374 -18.37 -2.99 -19.72
CA VAL A 374 -18.33 -4.05 -20.74
C VAL A 374 -17.84 -3.52 -22.08
N ASN A 375 -18.36 -2.38 -22.52
CA ASN A 375 -17.90 -1.71 -23.75
C ASN A 375 -16.41 -1.32 -23.64
N GLY A 376 -15.99 -0.82 -22.45
CA GLY A 376 -14.61 -0.48 -22.16
C GLY A 376 -13.67 -1.67 -22.29
N LEU A 377 -14.05 -2.86 -21.79
CA LEU A 377 -13.25 -4.07 -21.95
C LEU A 377 -13.01 -4.43 -23.43
N SER A 378 -14.01 -4.21 -24.28
CA SER A 378 -13.92 -4.52 -25.71
C SER A 378 -13.10 -3.50 -26.53
N THR A 379 -12.97 -2.27 -26.02
CA THR A 379 -12.30 -1.17 -26.73
C THR A 379 -10.93 -0.80 -26.19
N ILE A 380 -10.57 -1.28 -25.01
CA ILE A 380 -9.36 -0.87 -24.28
C ILE A 380 -8.06 -1.15 -25.07
N GLU A 381 -8.03 -2.21 -25.88
CA GLU A 381 -6.87 -2.56 -26.71
C GLU A 381 -6.68 -1.60 -27.91
N GLN A 382 -7.67 -0.76 -28.20
CA GLN A 382 -7.62 0.24 -29.27
C GLN A 382 -6.95 1.56 -28.84
N ILE A 383 -6.50 1.65 -27.56
CA ILE A 383 -5.80 2.84 -27.08
C ILE A 383 -4.51 3.02 -27.88
N ALA A 384 -4.39 4.19 -28.49
CA ALA A 384 -3.22 4.54 -29.30
C ALA A 384 -1.95 4.66 -28.45
N ASN A 385 -0.81 4.22 -29.01
CA ASN A 385 0.51 4.34 -28.42
C ASN A 385 0.65 3.73 -27.00
N LEU A 386 -0.10 2.68 -26.70
CA LEU A 386 -0.20 2.10 -25.36
C LEU A 386 1.18 1.72 -24.78
N GLN A 387 2.11 1.20 -25.59
CA GLN A 387 3.45 0.84 -25.15
C GLN A 387 4.29 2.07 -24.72
N ASP A 388 4.22 3.15 -25.50
CA ASP A 388 4.90 4.40 -25.15
C ASP A 388 4.28 5.02 -23.89
N ASN A 389 2.96 4.92 -23.73
CA ASN A 389 2.24 5.39 -22.55
C ASN A 389 2.69 4.64 -21.29
N PHE A 390 2.85 3.31 -21.36
CA PHE A 390 3.41 2.52 -20.25
C PHE A 390 4.84 2.94 -19.93
N ARG A 391 5.67 3.18 -20.94
CA ARG A 391 7.05 3.64 -20.75
C ARG A 391 7.10 5.00 -20.04
N LEU A 392 6.27 5.96 -20.44
CA LEU A 392 6.17 7.27 -19.78
C LEU A 392 5.75 7.12 -18.31
N TYR A 393 4.73 6.31 -18.03
CA TYR A 393 4.32 6.04 -16.66
C TYR A 393 5.46 5.43 -15.83
N ARG A 394 6.15 4.41 -16.36
CA ARG A 394 7.27 3.76 -15.67
C ARG A 394 8.42 4.72 -15.37
N ASN A 395 8.73 5.64 -16.28
CA ASN A 395 9.78 6.62 -16.06
C ASN A 395 9.49 7.54 -14.87
N ASP A 396 8.23 7.99 -14.75
CA ASP A 396 7.81 8.89 -13.65
C ASP A 396 7.60 8.17 -12.32
N PHE A 397 7.35 6.85 -12.35
CA PHE A 397 7.06 6.01 -11.19
C PHE A 397 8.06 4.86 -11.01
N SER A 398 9.28 5.00 -11.53
CA SER A 398 10.32 4.00 -11.37
C SER A 398 10.83 3.92 -9.93
N LEU A 399 11.43 2.78 -9.58
CA LEU A 399 12.05 2.61 -8.25
C LEU A 399 13.18 3.62 -8.03
N GLU A 400 13.93 3.96 -9.06
CA GLU A 400 15.01 4.95 -9.04
C GLU A 400 14.46 6.35 -8.75
N MET A 401 13.36 6.72 -9.39
CA MET A 401 12.69 8.01 -9.12
C MET A 401 12.16 8.09 -7.69
N VAL A 402 11.55 7.01 -7.21
CA VAL A 402 11.06 6.94 -5.83
C VAL A 402 12.21 6.98 -4.84
N GLN A 403 13.31 6.27 -5.10
CA GLN A 403 14.52 6.31 -4.28
C GLN A 403 15.10 7.73 -4.22
N ALA A 404 15.23 8.42 -5.36
CA ALA A 404 15.73 9.79 -5.41
C ALA A 404 14.86 10.76 -4.60
N LYS A 405 13.54 10.64 -4.69
CA LYS A 405 12.60 11.42 -3.88
C LYS A 405 12.69 11.12 -2.39
N LEU A 406 12.78 9.84 -2.03
CA LEU A 406 12.90 9.40 -0.64
C LEU A 406 14.23 9.89 -0.01
N VAL A 407 15.34 9.77 -0.75
CA VAL A 407 16.66 10.29 -0.32
C VAL A 407 16.58 11.79 -0.08
N ARG A 408 16.06 12.55 -1.06
CA ARG A 408 15.88 13.99 -0.92
C ARG A 408 15.01 14.36 0.28
N PHE A 409 13.90 13.65 0.48
CA PHE A 409 13.02 13.87 1.63
C PHE A 409 13.74 13.66 2.96
N ILE A 410 14.53 12.60 3.08
CA ILE A 410 15.32 12.30 4.30
C ILE A 410 16.36 13.39 4.54
N GLU A 411 17.10 13.80 3.52
CA GLU A 411 18.14 14.82 3.63
C GLU A 411 17.56 16.19 4.03
N GLN A 412 16.45 16.60 3.45
CA GLN A 412 15.74 17.83 3.82
C GLN A 412 15.17 17.75 5.25
N SER A 413 14.69 16.59 5.66
CA SER A 413 14.14 16.38 7.02
C SER A 413 15.20 16.49 8.12
N VAL A 414 16.47 16.29 7.79
CA VAL A 414 17.60 16.41 8.74
C VAL A 414 18.25 17.78 8.69
N GLY A 415 18.31 18.42 7.53
CA GLY A 415 19.07 19.64 7.28
C GLY A 415 18.56 20.93 7.96
N THR A 416 17.41 20.92 8.61
CA THR A 416 16.75 22.07 9.21
C THR A 416 16.97 22.24 10.72
N LEU A 417 18.04 21.67 11.28
CA LEU A 417 18.52 21.96 12.66
C LEU A 417 19.67 22.97 12.59
N GLY A 418 19.42 24.16 12.03
CA GLY A 418 20.29 25.32 12.11
C GLY A 418 19.73 26.33 13.08
#